data_2790519899a6100739c2c98cdb9d98d0
#
_entry.id   2790519899a6100739c2c98cdb9d98d0
#
_cell.length_a   1.000
_cell.length_b   1.000
_cell.length_c   1.000
_cell.angle_alpha   90.00
_cell.angle_beta   90.00
_cell.angle_gamma   90.00
#
_symmetry.space_group_name_H-M   'P 1'
#
loop_
_entity.id
_entity.type
_entity.pdbx_description
1 polymer ?
#
loop_
_entity_poly.entity_id
_entity_poly.type
_entity_poly.pdbx_seq_one_letter_code
_entity_poly.pdbx_strand_id
1 'polypeptide(L)'
;LLRNFLDVGLLCLMLTATPAKADPPVDCIDIKSAESTLMARYRESKIFVGASEKGHLIVIYYNQANGSYSIGFVHPEHPDHICPEDVGTAVYKLDKYRKADGP
;
A
#
# COMPACT_ATOMS: atom_id res chain seq x y z
N LEU A 1 -6.73 -48.49 -15.56
CA LEU A 1 -6.76 -47.98 -15.51
C LEU A 1 -6.68 -47.23 -15.52
N LEU A 2 -6.81 -46.91 -15.71
CA LEU A 2 -6.95 -46.08 -15.70
C LEU A 2 -6.92 -45.32 -15.19
N ARG A 3 -7.16 -45.30 -14.99
CA ARG A 3 -7.32 -44.50 -14.55
C ARG A 3 -6.90 -43.69 -14.37
N ASN A 4 -6.74 -43.78 -14.42
CA ASN A 4 -6.44 -42.83 -14.22
C ASN A 4 -6.31 -42.08 -14.59
N PHE A 5 -6.62 -41.89 -15.14
CA PHE A 5 -6.66 -40.96 -15.41
C PHE A 5 -7.12 -40.27 -15.27
N LEU A 6 -7.65 -40.56 -15.20
CA LEU A 6 -8.20 -39.82 -14.88
C LEU A 6 -7.97 -39.24 -14.27
N ASP A 7 -7.98 -39.90 -14.01
CA ASP A 7 -7.76 -39.23 -13.41
C ASP A 7 -7.12 -38.46 -13.49
N VAL A 8 -6.83 -38.49 -14.03
CA VAL A 8 -6.23 -37.65 -14.19
C VAL A 8 -6.58 -36.76 -14.61
N GLY A 9 -7.01 -36.67 -15.03
CA GLY A 9 -7.41 -35.77 -15.39
C GLY A 9 -7.94 -35.01 -14.83
N LEU A 10 -8.32 -35.16 -14.59
CA LEU A 10 -8.69 -34.30 -14.07
C LEU A 10 -8.18 -33.62 -13.43
N LEU A 11 -7.79 -33.90 -13.15
CA LEU A 11 -7.27 -33.21 -12.58
C LEU A 11 -6.81 -32.22 -12.87
N CYS A 12 -6.63 -32.12 -13.58
CA CYS A 12 -6.15 -31.16 -13.91
C CYS A 12 -6.84 -30.20 -14.16
N LEU A 13 -7.49 -30.15 -14.19
CA LEU A 13 -8.08 -29.23 -14.28
C LEU A 13 -8.05 -28.41 -13.49
N MET A 14 -8.12 -28.60 -12.88
CA MET A 14 -8.23 -27.90 -12.07
C MET A 14 -7.49 -27.08 -11.91
N LEU A 15 -6.85 -27.15 -12.09
CA LEU A 15 -6.12 -26.36 -11.83
C LEU A 15 -6.10 -25.44 -12.54
N THR A 16 -6.46 -25.51 -13.19
CA THR A 16 -6.45 -24.68 -13.91
C THR A 16 -7.15 -23.81 -13.66
N ALA A 17 -7.55 -24.02 -13.06
CA ALA A 17 -8.26 -23.15 -12.62
C ALA A 17 -7.94 -21.87 -12.93
N THR A 18 -8.75 -21.08 -12.83
CA THR A 18 -8.48 -19.80 -12.93
C THR A 18 -7.49 -19.42 -12.08
N PRO A 19 -6.62 -18.71 -12.45
CA PRO A 19 -5.67 -18.19 -11.60
C PRO A 19 -6.32 -17.28 -10.67
N ALA A 20 -6.20 -17.56 -9.48
CA ALA A 20 -6.65 -16.66 -8.51
C ALA A 20 -5.79 -15.47 -8.54
N LYS A 21 -6.31 -14.33 -8.14
CA LYS A 21 -5.51 -13.20 -7.91
C LYS A 21 -4.53 -13.52 -6.85
N ALA A 22 -3.32 -13.05 -6.99
CA ALA A 22 -2.33 -13.23 -5.97
C ALA A 22 -2.79 -12.51 -4.71
N ASP A 23 -2.45 -13.04 -3.58
CA ASP A 23 -2.76 -12.38 -2.32
C ASP A 23 -1.97 -11.10 -2.20
N PRO A 24 -2.46 -10.11 -1.50
CA PRO A 24 -1.64 -8.93 -1.22
C PRO A 24 -0.42 -9.34 -0.43
N PRO A 25 0.67 -8.60 -0.54
CA PRO A 25 1.83 -8.86 0.30
C PRO A 25 1.43 -8.82 1.77
N VAL A 26 2.13 -9.60 2.58
CA VAL A 26 1.69 -9.81 3.96
C VAL A 26 1.72 -8.57 4.81
N ASP A 27 2.53 -7.59 4.49
CA ASP A 27 2.57 -6.37 5.28
C ASP A 27 1.64 -5.29 4.76
N CYS A 28 0.83 -5.59 3.75
CA CYS A 28 -0.16 -4.63 3.27
C CYS A 28 -1.48 -4.85 3.98
N ILE A 29 -2.16 -3.77 4.28
CA ILE A 29 -3.38 -3.84 5.06
C ILE A 29 -4.50 -3.11 4.34
N ASP A 30 -5.72 -3.36 4.77
CA ASP A 30 -6.89 -2.71 4.21
C ASP A 30 -6.75 -1.19 4.33
N ILE A 31 -6.93 -0.48 3.23
CA ILE A 31 -6.66 0.95 3.22
C ILE A 31 -7.64 1.73 4.09
N LYS A 32 -8.90 1.32 4.15
CA LYS A 32 -9.87 2.03 4.98
C LYS A 32 -9.54 1.87 6.45
N SER A 33 -9.12 0.69 6.84
CA SER A 33 -8.72 0.44 8.22
C SER A 33 -7.47 1.24 8.57
N ALA A 34 -6.53 1.30 7.64
CA ALA A 34 -5.31 2.06 7.84
C ALA A 34 -5.62 3.54 8.03
N GLU A 35 -6.45 4.09 7.16
CA GLU A 35 -6.78 5.50 7.23
C GLU A 35 -7.56 5.85 8.50
N SER A 36 -8.44 4.96 8.91
CA SER A 36 -9.19 5.14 10.13
C SER A 36 -8.26 5.16 11.34
N THR A 37 -7.32 4.25 11.38
CA THR A 37 -6.36 4.18 12.47
C THR A 37 -5.44 5.40 12.48
N LEU A 38 -4.97 5.82 11.31
CA LEU A 38 -4.10 6.98 11.25
C LEU A 38 -4.82 8.22 11.74
N MET A 39 -6.09 8.38 11.37
CA MET A 39 -6.84 9.53 11.85
C MET A 39 -7.14 9.43 13.34
N ALA A 40 -7.57 8.26 13.82
CA ALA A 40 -7.99 8.13 15.20
C ALA A 40 -6.83 8.20 16.18
N ARG A 41 -5.70 7.60 15.83
CA ARG A 41 -4.59 7.50 16.77
C ARG A 41 -3.54 8.56 16.56
N TYR A 42 -3.30 8.94 15.31
CA TYR A 42 -2.18 9.81 15.00
C TYR A 42 -2.61 11.15 14.43
N ARG A 43 -3.90 11.31 14.21
CA ARG A 43 -4.46 12.52 13.64
C ARG A 43 -3.79 12.89 12.32
N GLU A 44 -3.44 11.87 11.55
CA GLU A 44 -2.82 12.07 10.24
C GLU A 44 -3.89 11.98 9.18
N SER A 45 -3.92 12.96 8.29
CA SER A 45 -4.84 12.92 7.17
C SER A 45 -4.05 12.86 5.88
N LYS A 46 -4.71 12.38 4.84
CA LYS A 46 -4.08 12.18 3.55
C LYS A 46 -3.80 13.54 2.93
N ILE A 47 -2.56 13.79 2.61
CA ILE A 47 -2.18 15.08 2.04
C ILE A 47 -1.62 14.95 0.64
N PHE A 48 -1.31 13.75 0.18
CA PHE A 48 -0.70 13.58 -1.13
C PHE A 48 -0.99 12.20 -1.68
N VAL A 49 -1.32 12.14 -2.94
CA VAL A 49 -1.40 10.88 -3.67
C VAL A 49 -0.68 11.10 -4.98
N GLY A 50 0.30 10.29 -5.26
CA GLY A 50 1.04 10.38 -6.50
C GLY A 50 1.11 9.04 -7.19
N ALA A 51 1.30 9.05 -8.49
CA ALA A 51 1.49 7.82 -9.23
C ALA A 51 2.96 7.72 -9.60
N SER A 52 3.57 6.60 -9.24
CA SER A 52 4.98 6.41 -9.58
C SER A 52 5.09 5.94 -11.01
N GLU A 53 6.25 6.09 -11.58
CA GLU A 53 6.50 5.61 -12.93
C GLU A 53 6.37 4.10 -13.02
N LYS A 54 6.47 3.42 -11.89
CA LYS A 54 6.32 1.97 -11.86
C LYS A 54 4.88 1.52 -11.75
N GLY A 55 3.95 2.47 -11.70
CA GLY A 55 2.54 2.11 -11.67
C GLY A 55 1.93 1.98 -10.28
N HIS A 56 2.69 2.26 -9.24
CA HIS A 56 2.15 2.23 -7.89
C HIS A 56 1.63 3.61 -7.52
N LEU A 57 0.70 3.65 -6.59
CA LEU A 57 0.32 4.92 -5.99
C LEU A 57 1.13 5.11 -4.72
N ILE A 58 1.60 6.32 -4.52
CA ILE A 58 2.27 6.71 -3.28
C ILE A 58 1.29 7.57 -2.52
N VAL A 59 1.07 7.25 -1.27
CA VAL A 59 0.11 8.00 -0.45
C VAL A 59 0.83 8.49 0.79
N ILE A 60 0.66 9.76 1.11
CA ILE A 60 1.30 10.36 2.28
C ILE A 60 0.23 10.93 3.19
N TYR A 61 0.36 10.59 4.48
CA TYR A 61 -0.51 11.07 5.54
C TYR A 61 0.32 11.92 6.48
N TYR A 62 -0.29 12.95 7.04
CA TYR A 62 0.48 13.93 7.80
C TYR A 62 -0.38 14.55 8.89
N ASN A 63 0.25 14.82 10.04
CA ASN A 63 -0.35 15.56 11.13
C ASN A 63 0.33 16.92 11.20
N GLN A 64 -0.40 17.96 10.86
CA GLN A 64 0.19 19.30 10.83
C GLN A 64 0.57 19.82 12.21
N ALA A 65 -0.07 19.33 13.25
CA ALA A 65 0.19 19.83 14.59
C ALA A 65 1.53 19.36 15.13
N ASN A 66 1.90 18.12 14.88
CA ASN A 66 3.13 17.60 15.45
C ASN A 66 4.13 17.07 14.43
N GLY A 67 3.77 17.07 13.15
CA GLY A 67 4.69 16.66 12.10
C GLY A 67 4.81 15.17 11.88
N SER A 68 3.98 14.37 12.52
CA SER A 68 4.08 12.93 12.27
C SER A 68 3.58 12.62 10.86
N TYR A 69 4.17 11.62 10.23
CA TYR A 69 3.78 11.25 8.88
C TYR A 69 3.87 9.75 8.66
N SER A 70 3.11 9.30 7.70
CA SER A 70 3.15 7.92 7.24
C SER A 70 3.10 7.90 5.73
N ILE A 71 3.90 7.04 5.12
CA ILE A 71 3.95 6.90 3.68
C ILE A 71 3.63 5.47 3.34
N GLY A 72 2.78 5.26 2.36
CA GLY A 72 2.45 3.91 1.92
C GLY A 72 2.34 3.82 0.42
N PHE A 73 2.35 2.60 -0.08
CA PHE A 73 2.15 2.30 -1.48
C PHE A 73 0.85 1.56 -1.67
N VAL A 74 0.20 1.81 -2.78
CA VAL A 74 -0.95 0.99 -3.20
C VAL A 74 -0.58 0.36 -4.52
N HIS A 75 -0.62 -0.96 -4.60
CA HIS A 75 -0.33 -1.67 -5.84
C HIS A 75 -1.58 -1.72 -6.71
N PRO A 76 -1.44 -1.59 -8.01
CA PRO A 76 -2.62 -1.59 -8.89
C PRO A 76 -3.44 -2.87 -8.79
N GLU A 77 -2.81 -3.99 -8.50
CA GLU A 77 -3.52 -5.26 -8.41
C GLU A 77 -4.33 -5.38 -7.13
N HIS A 78 -4.03 -4.56 -6.14
CA HIS A 78 -4.70 -4.62 -4.84
C HIS A 78 -5.06 -3.21 -4.39
N PRO A 79 -6.01 -2.57 -5.08
CA PRO A 79 -6.29 -1.15 -4.82
C PRO A 79 -6.93 -0.87 -3.47
N ASP A 80 -7.39 -1.91 -2.79
CA ASP A 80 -7.99 -1.75 -1.47
C ASP A 80 -6.98 -1.90 -0.36
N HIS A 81 -5.71 -2.16 -0.66
CA HIS A 81 -4.69 -2.40 0.35
C HIS A 81 -3.58 -1.39 0.22
N ILE A 82 -3.01 -1.02 1.35
CA ILE A 82 -1.88 -0.11 1.38
C ILE A 82 -0.74 -0.78 2.11
N CYS A 83 0.45 -0.66 1.56
CA CYS A 83 1.65 -1.28 2.11
C CYS A 83 2.47 -0.21 2.77
N PRO A 84 2.70 -0.29 4.07
CA PRO A 84 3.48 0.74 4.76
C PRO A 84 4.89 0.80 4.22
N GLU A 85 5.37 2.00 4.01
CA GLU A 85 6.72 2.20 3.52
C GLU A 85 7.59 2.88 4.56
N ASP A 86 7.09 3.91 5.20
CA ASP A 86 7.88 4.64 6.17
C ASP A 86 6.97 5.45 7.07
N VAL A 87 7.41 5.67 8.30
CA VAL A 87 6.72 6.54 9.23
C VAL A 87 7.76 7.35 9.97
N GLY A 88 7.39 8.50 10.43
CA GLY A 88 8.35 9.33 11.14
C GLY A 88 7.76 10.64 11.58
N THR A 89 8.62 11.56 11.90
CA THR A 89 8.22 12.91 12.30
C THR A 89 9.08 13.89 11.52
N ALA A 90 8.44 14.85 10.91
CA ALA A 90 9.16 15.85 10.15
C ALA A 90 10.00 16.70 11.09
N VAL A 91 11.25 16.85 10.76
CA VAL A 91 12.16 17.67 11.57
C VAL A 91 12.33 19.05 11.01
N TYR A 92 11.98 19.26 9.73
CA TYR A 92 12.06 20.57 9.11
C TYR A 92 10.74 20.91 8.48
N LYS A 93 10.38 22.16 8.54
CA LYS A 93 9.28 22.65 7.72
C LYS A 93 9.84 23.05 6.39
N LEU A 94 9.06 22.87 5.37
CA LEU A 94 9.52 23.09 4.02
C LEU A 94 10.00 24.52 3.79
N ASP A 95 9.28 25.49 4.28
CA ASP A 95 9.67 26.88 4.10
C ASP A 95 10.99 27.18 4.77
N LYS A 96 11.22 26.60 5.94
CA LYS A 96 12.48 26.76 6.64
C LYS A 96 13.61 26.11 5.85
N TYR A 97 13.36 24.95 5.32
CA TYR A 97 14.35 24.23 4.54
C TYR A 97 14.72 25.02 3.28
N ARG A 98 13.74 25.59 2.63
CA ARG A 98 14.02 26.36 1.42
C ARG A 98 14.84 27.60 1.72
N LYS A 99 14.62 28.22 2.86
CA LYS A 99 15.46 29.34 3.22
C LYS A 99 16.90 28.93 3.43
N ALA A 100 17.08 27.76 3.99
CA ALA A 100 18.44 27.27 4.20
C ALA A 100 19.11 26.93 2.89
N ASP A 101 18.33 26.54 1.91
CA ASP A 101 18.85 26.15 0.66
C ASP A 101 19.17 27.26 -0.22
N GLY A 102 18.59 28.39 -0.02
CA GLY A 102 18.88 29.26 -0.91
C GLY A 102 18.66 30.49 -0.97
N PRO A 103 19.00 31.29 -1.77
CA PRO A 103 18.71 32.66 -1.87
C PRO A 103 17.31 32.88 -2.16
#